data_8c4dfcd696988a8826fc65ce29288293
#
_entry.id   8c4dfcd696988a8826fc65ce29288293
#
_cell.length_a   1.000
_cell.length_b   1.000
_cell.length_c   1.000
_cell.angle_alpha   90.00
_cell.angle_beta   90.00
_cell.angle_gamma   90.00
#
_symmetry.space_group_name_H-M   'P 1'
#
loop_
_entity.id
_entity.type
_entity.pdbx_description
1 polymer ?
#
loop_
_entity_poly.entity_id
_entity_poly.type
_entity_poly.pdbx_seq_one_letter_code
_entity_poly.pdbx_strand_id
1 'polypeptide(L)'
;NLTIDSIGSGAGIERFCVSGETDIANSSRAIRDSEIESCAGIGRSVVEFQVGIDALAVVVSSENDFATDVTLAELSQIFSTAINWSDVRPEWPHEPIQRFSPGTDSGTFDYFVEAVMTPGFDDDAEAGETAILESEGTQFSEDDNVLVQGVQGSPYAIGYFGYAYYQENASSLKA
;
A
#
# COMPACT_ATOMS: atom_id res chain seq x y z
N ASN A 1 26.35 7.68 -17.65
CA ASN A 1 24.99 8.18 -17.46
C ASN A 1 24.22 7.13 -16.66
N LEU A 2 23.48 7.53 -15.64
CA LEU A 2 22.54 6.70 -14.89
C LEU A 2 21.14 7.01 -15.39
N THR A 3 20.39 5.98 -15.73
CA THR A 3 18.95 6.09 -16.05
C THR A 3 18.19 5.41 -14.93
N ILE A 4 17.13 6.03 -14.42
CA ILE A 4 16.27 5.50 -13.36
C ILE A 4 14.84 5.54 -13.89
N ASP A 5 14.16 4.39 -13.84
CA ASP A 5 12.73 4.26 -14.16
C ASP A 5 11.99 3.87 -12.87
N SER A 6 10.91 4.57 -12.55
CA SER A 6 10.01 4.23 -11.43
C SER A 6 8.85 3.41 -11.97
N ILE A 7 8.85 2.10 -11.70
CA ILE A 7 7.90 1.15 -12.30
C ILE A 7 7.40 0.08 -11.30
N GLY A 8 7.67 0.26 -10.02
CA GLY A 8 7.34 -0.69 -8.96
C GLY A 8 8.30 -1.89 -8.86
N SER A 9 8.24 -2.59 -7.72
CA SER A 9 9.18 -3.70 -7.40
C SER A 9 9.08 -4.86 -8.38
N GLY A 10 7.86 -5.28 -8.73
CA GLY A 10 7.64 -6.42 -9.62
C GLY A 10 8.18 -6.18 -11.01
N ALA A 11 7.80 -5.09 -11.66
CA ALA A 11 8.25 -4.73 -13.00
C ALA A 11 9.76 -4.43 -13.04
N GLY A 12 10.32 -3.84 -11.97
CA GLY A 12 11.76 -3.62 -11.83
C GLY A 12 12.54 -4.93 -11.79
N ILE A 13 12.09 -5.92 -11.02
CA ILE A 13 12.67 -7.24 -10.95
C ILE A 13 12.49 -8.01 -12.28
N GLU A 14 11.35 -7.88 -12.95
CA GLU A 14 11.12 -8.48 -14.28
C GLU A 14 12.13 -7.95 -15.31
N ARG A 15 12.34 -6.63 -15.36
CA ARG A 15 13.37 -6.04 -16.24
C ARG A 15 14.78 -6.52 -15.88
N PHE A 16 15.05 -6.77 -14.63
CA PHE A 16 16.33 -7.28 -14.17
C PHE A 16 16.51 -8.79 -14.46
N CYS A 17 15.48 -9.63 -14.17
CA CYS A 17 15.55 -11.09 -14.18
C CYS A 17 15.05 -11.75 -15.48
N VAL A 18 14.24 -11.06 -16.30
CA VAL A 18 13.66 -11.64 -17.52
C VAL A 18 14.24 -10.98 -18.77
N SER A 19 14.08 -9.66 -18.92
CA SER A 19 14.58 -8.95 -20.10
C SER A 19 16.08 -8.64 -20.04
N GLY A 20 16.66 -8.57 -18.84
CA GLY A 20 18.08 -8.26 -18.65
C GLY A 20 18.47 -6.82 -19.00
N GLU A 21 17.51 -5.92 -19.03
CA GLU A 21 17.69 -4.52 -19.48
C GLU A 21 18.31 -3.61 -18.41
N THR A 22 18.24 -3.99 -17.12
CA THR A 22 18.75 -3.21 -16.01
C THR A 22 19.87 -3.91 -15.27
N ASP A 23 20.79 -3.15 -14.68
CA ASP A 23 21.90 -3.69 -13.87
C ASP A 23 21.54 -3.77 -12.38
N ILE A 24 20.57 -2.97 -11.92
CA ILE A 24 20.10 -2.89 -10.54
C ILE A 24 18.57 -2.80 -10.56
N ALA A 25 17.91 -3.54 -9.67
CA ALA A 25 16.51 -3.39 -9.35
C ALA A 25 16.37 -2.96 -7.88
N ASN A 26 15.72 -1.83 -7.62
CA ASN A 26 15.30 -1.44 -6.28
C ASN A 26 13.96 -2.08 -5.98
N SER A 27 13.80 -2.62 -4.78
CA SER A 27 12.57 -3.30 -4.36
C SER A 27 12.25 -2.95 -2.92
N SER A 28 10.95 -2.80 -2.62
CA SER A 28 10.41 -2.64 -1.26
C SER A 28 10.20 -3.98 -0.53
N ARG A 29 10.48 -5.09 -1.20
CA ARG A 29 10.39 -6.45 -0.67
C ARG A 29 11.59 -7.31 -1.05
N ALA A 30 11.77 -8.44 -0.38
CA ALA A 30 12.73 -9.44 -0.79
C ALA A 30 12.35 -10.02 -2.17
N ILE A 31 13.38 -10.45 -2.93
CA ILE A 31 13.17 -11.16 -4.19
C ILE A 31 12.58 -12.55 -3.91
N ARG A 32 11.62 -12.97 -4.72
CA ARG A 32 10.94 -14.27 -4.61
C ARG A 32 11.77 -15.39 -5.26
N ASP A 33 11.60 -16.63 -4.79
CA ASP A 33 12.30 -17.80 -5.36
C ASP A 33 12.06 -17.96 -6.87
N SER A 34 10.81 -17.72 -7.33
CA SER A 34 10.46 -17.76 -8.76
C SER A 34 11.18 -16.69 -9.60
N GLU A 35 11.44 -15.53 -9.01
CA GLU A 35 12.18 -14.44 -9.66
C GLU A 35 13.68 -14.76 -9.71
N ILE A 36 14.22 -15.39 -8.66
CA ILE A 36 15.60 -15.92 -8.67
C ILE A 36 15.80 -16.97 -9.76
N GLU A 37 14.83 -17.88 -9.93
CA GLU A 37 14.82 -18.87 -11.02
C GLU A 37 14.78 -18.19 -12.40
N SER A 38 13.99 -17.15 -12.56
CA SER A 38 13.93 -16.36 -13.80
C SER A 38 15.27 -15.68 -14.12
N CYS A 39 15.92 -15.09 -13.13
CA CYS A 39 17.28 -14.53 -13.26
C CYS A 39 18.30 -15.61 -13.70
N ALA A 40 18.25 -16.77 -13.08
CA ALA A 40 19.13 -17.89 -13.43
C ALA A 40 18.90 -18.36 -14.88
N GLY A 41 17.65 -18.31 -15.37
CA GLY A 41 17.27 -18.63 -16.74
C GLY A 41 17.96 -17.78 -17.80
N ILE A 42 18.32 -16.53 -17.49
CA ILE A 42 19.10 -15.64 -18.36
C ILE A 42 20.59 -15.56 -17.99
N GLY A 43 21.06 -16.46 -17.09
CA GLY A 43 22.46 -16.55 -16.67
C GLY A 43 22.89 -15.49 -15.66
N ARG A 44 21.95 -14.83 -14.96
CA ARG A 44 22.25 -13.87 -13.90
C ARG A 44 22.19 -14.53 -12.52
N SER A 45 23.15 -14.17 -11.65
CA SER A 45 23.11 -14.46 -10.23
C SER A 45 22.66 -13.22 -9.47
N VAL A 46 21.64 -13.37 -8.64
CA VAL A 46 21.11 -12.29 -7.82
C VAL A 46 21.97 -12.11 -6.57
N VAL A 47 22.26 -10.87 -6.23
CA VAL A 47 22.82 -10.49 -4.93
C VAL A 47 21.89 -9.44 -4.34
N GLU A 48 21.28 -9.76 -3.21
CA GLU A 48 20.37 -8.86 -2.49
C GLU A 48 21.12 -8.09 -1.41
N PHE A 49 20.91 -6.78 -1.38
CA PHE A 49 21.44 -5.90 -0.34
C PHE A 49 20.27 -5.19 0.34
N GLN A 50 19.99 -5.50 1.59
CA GLN A 50 19.06 -4.73 2.39
C GLN A 50 19.71 -3.41 2.80
N VAL A 51 19.21 -2.30 2.23
CA VAL A 51 19.76 -0.95 2.44
C VAL A 51 19.00 -0.16 3.51
N GLY A 52 17.80 -0.62 3.88
CA GLY A 52 16.96 0.00 4.89
C GLY A 52 15.73 -0.84 5.19
N ILE A 53 14.95 -0.38 6.17
CA ILE A 53 13.60 -0.87 6.46
C ILE A 53 12.71 0.35 6.39
N ASP A 54 11.71 0.29 5.54
CA ASP A 54 10.61 1.24 5.50
C ASP A 54 9.34 0.57 5.99
N ALA A 55 8.42 1.35 6.53
CA ALA A 55 7.14 0.87 7.01
C ALA A 55 6.05 1.89 6.66
N LEU A 56 4.88 1.40 6.27
CA LEU A 56 3.67 2.18 6.25
C LEU A 56 2.87 1.96 7.54
N ALA A 57 2.10 2.95 7.93
CA ALA A 57 1.09 2.84 8.96
C ALA A 57 -0.29 3.00 8.35
N VAL A 58 -1.19 2.09 8.66
CA VAL A 58 -2.63 2.27 8.45
C VAL A 58 -3.17 2.95 9.69
N VAL A 59 -3.86 4.06 9.50
CA VAL A 59 -4.22 4.95 10.60
C VAL A 59 -5.67 5.40 10.53
N VAL A 60 -6.24 5.63 11.70
CA VAL A 60 -7.52 6.29 11.91
C VAL A 60 -7.35 7.52 12.80
N SER A 61 -8.32 8.41 12.84
CA SER A 61 -8.35 9.52 13.78
C SER A 61 -8.28 9.04 15.23
N SER A 62 -7.66 9.83 16.11
CA SER A 62 -7.71 9.56 17.56
C SER A 62 -9.14 9.57 18.13
N GLU A 63 -10.10 10.19 17.43
CA GLU A 63 -11.52 10.22 17.77
C GLU A 63 -12.28 8.95 17.33
N ASN A 64 -11.68 8.11 16.46
CA ASN A 64 -12.25 6.80 16.12
C ASN A 64 -12.20 5.90 17.36
N ASP A 65 -13.33 5.40 17.84
CA ASP A 65 -13.46 4.60 19.05
C ASP A 65 -13.94 3.16 18.78
N PHE A 66 -14.16 2.79 17.52
CA PHE A 66 -14.74 1.51 17.13
C PHE A 66 -13.77 0.61 16.34
N ALA A 67 -12.93 1.14 15.47
CA ALA A 67 -11.98 0.36 14.66
C ALA A 67 -10.63 0.25 15.39
N THR A 68 -10.54 -0.70 16.32
CA THR A 68 -9.33 -0.92 17.15
C THR A 68 -8.37 -1.94 16.56
N ASP A 69 -8.85 -2.78 15.67
CA ASP A 69 -8.09 -3.79 14.96
C ASP A 69 -8.81 -4.15 13.65
N VAL A 70 -8.05 -4.47 12.62
CA VAL A 70 -8.56 -4.97 11.33
C VAL A 70 -7.66 -6.07 10.80
N THR A 71 -8.24 -7.04 10.13
CA THR A 71 -7.50 -8.05 9.37
C THR A 71 -7.13 -7.50 7.99
N LEU A 72 -6.15 -8.12 7.30
CA LEU A 72 -5.81 -7.74 5.92
C LEU A 72 -7.00 -7.88 4.97
N ALA A 73 -7.85 -8.90 5.16
CA ALA A 73 -9.05 -9.07 4.34
C ALA A 73 -10.07 -7.94 4.56
N GLU A 74 -10.30 -7.53 5.81
CA GLU A 74 -11.15 -6.38 6.13
C GLU A 74 -10.55 -5.08 5.59
N LEU A 75 -9.23 -4.93 5.66
CA LEU A 75 -8.53 -3.76 5.12
C LEU A 75 -8.68 -3.67 3.60
N SER A 76 -8.54 -4.79 2.88
CA SER A 76 -8.82 -4.87 1.45
C SER A 76 -10.27 -4.48 1.15
N GLN A 77 -11.25 -4.98 1.94
CA GLN A 77 -12.66 -4.62 1.80
C GLN A 77 -12.90 -3.12 2.08
N ILE A 78 -12.27 -2.58 3.12
CA ILE A 78 -12.35 -1.15 3.45
C ILE A 78 -11.85 -0.30 2.28
N PHE A 79 -10.76 -0.64 1.64
CA PHE A 79 -10.19 0.14 0.54
C PHE A 79 -10.74 -0.24 -0.84
N SER A 80 -11.82 -1.02 -0.92
CA SER A 80 -12.46 -1.40 -2.18
C SER A 80 -13.98 -1.29 -2.12
N THR A 81 -14.65 -2.35 -1.68
CA THR A 81 -16.08 -2.59 -1.88
C THR A 81 -16.99 -2.06 -0.76
N ALA A 82 -16.48 -1.88 0.45
CA ALA A 82 -17.30 -1.37 1.56
C ALA A 82 -17.63 0.11 1.34
N ILE A 83 -18.88 0.50 1.52
CA ILE A 83 -19.31 1.90 1.47
C ILE A 83 -19.32 2.49 2.87
N ASN A 84 -19.92 1.77 3.81
CA ASN A 84 -20.00 2.17 5.21
C ASN A 84 -19.15 1.27 6.09
N TRP A 85 -18.76 1.74 7.26
CA TRP A 85 -18.05 0.93 8.24
C TRP A 85 -18.82 -0.33 8.65
N SER A 86 -20.17 -0.25 8.74
CA SER A 86 -21.04 -1.39 9.04
C SER A 86 -21.06 -2.47 7.95
N ASP A 87 -20.57 -2.19 6.73
CA ASP A 87 -20.46 -3.19 5.67
C ASP A 87 -19.27 -4.15 5.92
N VAL A 88 -18.31 -3.72 6.74
CA VAL A 88 -17.16 -4.53 7.15
C VAL A 88 -17.49 -5.33 8.42
N ARG A 89 -17.95 -4.64 9.46
CA ARG A 89 -18.44 -5.27 10.69
C ARG A 89 -19.80 -4.67 11.07
N PRO A 90 -20.86 -5.47 11.19
CA PRO A 90 -22.21 -4.98 11.46
C PRO A 90 -22.38 -4.18 12.76
N GLU A 91 -21.48 -4.37 13.74
CA GLU A 91 -21.44 -3.63 15.00
C GLU A 91 -20.80 -2.24 14.88
N TRP A 92 -20.14 -1.94 13.77
CA TRP A 92 -19.56 -0.63 13.52
C TRP A 92 -20.60 0.38 13.03
N PRO A 93 -20.33 1.70 13.11
CA PRO A 93 -21.26 2.72 12.70
C PRO A 93 -21.70 2.58 11.23
N HIS A 94 -22.99 2.88 10.96
CA HIS A 94 -23.49 2.97 9.58
C HIS A 94 -23.16 4.36 9.02
N GLU A 95 -21.87 4.64 8.87
CA GLU A 95 -21.34 5.91 8.38
C GLU A 95 -20.38 5.64 7.21
N PRO A 96 -20.37 6.51 6.18
CA PRO A 96 -19.49 6.36 5.03
C PRO A 96 -18.00 6.34 5.42
N ILE A 97 -17.25 5.44 4.81
CA ILE A 97 -15.81 5.36 4.99
C ILE A 97 -15.15 6.50 4.17
N GLN A 98 -14.39 7.35 4.85
CA GLN A 98 -13.58 8.40 4.22
C GLN A 98 -12.14 7.89 4.10
N ARG A 99 -11.71 7.56 2.88
CA ARG A 99 -10.41 6.93 2.61
C ARG A 99 -9.39 7.97 2.15
N PHE A 100 -8.17 7.84 2.65
CA PHE A 100 -7.03 8.67 2.26
C PHE A 100 -5.87 7.77 1.86
N SER A 101 -5.43 7.91 0.61
CA SER A 101 -4.41 7.07 -0.02
C SER A 101 -3.33 7.92 -0.67
N PRO A 102 -2.06 7.52 -0.63
CA PRO A 102 -1.07 8.05 -1.55
C PRO A 102 -1.52 7.87 -3.00
N GLY A 103 -1.00 8.68 -3.89
CA GLY A 103 -1.25 8.53 -5.32
C GLY A 103 -0.45 7.38 -5.96
N THR A 104 -0.75 7.12 -7.22
CA THR A 104 -0.18 5.98 -7.98
C THR A 104 1.32 6.10 -8.27
N ASP A 105 1.92 7.28 -8.10
CA ASP A 105 3.37 7.46 -8.25
C ASP A 105 4.13 7.14 -6.95
N SER A 106 3.42 6.79 -5.86
CA SER A 106 3.98 6.53 -4.54
C SER A 106 4.35 5.05 -4.36
N GLY A 107 5.59 4.78 -3.94
CA GLY A 107 6.01 3.44 -3.52
C GLY A 107 5.21 2.89 -2.33
N THR A 108 4.62 3.76 -1.50
CA THR A 108 3.72 3.36 -0.41
C THR A 108 2.39 2.84 -0.95
N PHE A 109 1.87 3.45 -2.03
CA PHE A 109 0.70 2.94 -2.76
C PHE A 109 0.98 1.56 -3.34
N ASP A 110 2.07 1.41 -4.10
CA ASP A 110 2.47 0.14 -4.71
C ASP A 110 2.58 -0.98 -3.67
N TYR A 111 3.24 -0.68 -2.53
CA TYR A 111 3.39 -1.65 -1.45
C TYR A 111 2.05 -2.02 -0.81
N PHE A 112 1.14 -1.07 -0.62
CA PHE A 112 -0.20 -1.35 -0.08
C PHE A 112 -1.01 -2.23 -1.04
N VAL A 113 -0.96 -1.97 -2.34
CA VAL A 113 -1.58 -2.83 -3.35
C VAL A 113 -1.00 -4.24 -3.28
N GLU A 114 0.33 -4.38 -3.24
CA GLU A 114 0.99 -5.68 -3.19
C GLU A 114 0.67 -6.45 -1.90
N ALA A 115 0.73 -5.78 -0.74
CA ALA A 115 0.63 -6.44 0.56
C ALA A 115 -0.81 -6.66 1.06
N VAL A 116 -1.76 -5.82 0.64
CA VAL A 116 -3.12 -5.79 1.16
C VAL A 116 -4.15 -6.11 0.07
N MET A 117 -4.08 -5.40 -1.06
CA MET A 117 -5.11 -5.53 -2.08
C MET A 117 -4.95 -6.81 -2.88
N THR A 118 -3.75 -7.13 -3.35
CA THR A 118 -3.47 -8.35 -4.14
C THR A 118 -3.94 -9.63 -3.45
N PRO A 119 -3.62 -9.90 -2.16
CA PRO A 119 -4.16 -11.07 -1.45
C PRO A 119 -5.69 -11.04 -1.27
N GLY A 120 -6.29 -9.86 -1.21
CA GLY A 120 -7.75 -9.70 -1.12
C GLY A 120 -8.49 -9.98 -2.43
N PHE A 121 -7.78 -10.06 -3.56
CA PHE A 121 -8.28 -10.27 -4.92
C PHE A 121 -7.66 -11.52 -5.58
N ASP A 122 -7.58 -12.62 -4.84
CA ASP A 122 -7.12 -13.92 -5.33
C ASP A 122 -5.71 -13.86 -5.97
N ASP A 123 -4.80 -13.06 -5.42
CA ASP A 123 -3.46 -12.78 -5.91
C ASP A 123 -3.42 -12.07 -7.29
N ASP A 124 -4.50 -11.38 -7.66
CA ASP A 124 -4.58 -10.53 -8.86
C ASP A 124 -4.25 -9.07 -8.49
N ALA A 125 -3.04 -8.63 -8.80
CA ALA A 125 -2.57 -7.28 -8.50
C ALA A 125 -3.30 -6.20 -9.31
N GLU A 126 -3.64 -6.46 -10.58
CA GLU A 126 -4.36 -5.52 -11.44
C GLU A 126 -5.80 -5.31 -10.94
N ALA A 127 -6.46 -6.39 -10.54
CA ALA A 127 -7.80 -6.32 -9.95
C ALA A 127 -7.76 -5.57 -8.59
N GLY A 128 -6.75 -5.83 -7.76
CA GLY A 128 -6.56 -5.15 -6.48
C GLY A 128 -6.31 -3.64 -6.63
N GLU A 129 -5.45 -3.25 -7.58
CA GLU A 129 -5.17 -1.85 -7.90
C GLU A 129 -6.42 -1.16 -8.45
N THR A 130 -7.10 -1.76 -9.41
CA THR A 130 -8.35 -1.22 -9.98
C THR A 130 -9.39 -1.00 -8.88
N ALA A 131 -9.54 -1.95 -7.96
CA ALA A 131 -10.52 -1.86 -6.88
C ALA A 131 -10.27 -0.69 -5.92
N ILE A 132 -9.01 -0.39 -5.58
CA ILE A 132 -8.71 0.77 -4.73
C ILE A 132 -8.90 2.09 -5.48
N LEU A 133 -8.53 2.14 -6.77
CA LEU A 133 -8.69 3.34 -7.61
C LEU A 133 -10.16 3.69 -7.88
N GLU A 134 -11.02 2.68 -7.99
CA GLU A 134 -12.47 2.84 -8.22
C GLU A 134 -13.27 2.96 -6.91
N SER A 135 -12.63 2.80 -5.75
CA SER A 135 -13.33 2.83 -4.46
C SER A 135 -13.96 4.19 -4.18
N GLU A 136 -15.26 4.19 -3.89
CA GLU A 136 -16.02 5.40 -3.64
C GLU A 136 -15.56 6.10 -2.36
N GLY A 137 -15.39 7.43 -2.41
CA GLY A 137 -14.98 8.24 -1.24
C GLY A 137 -13.47 8.21 -0.96
N THR A 138 -12.65 7.64 -1.83
CA THR A 138 -11.18 7.68 -1.69
C THR A 138 -10.62 9.00 -2.20
N GLN A 139 -9.78 9.62 -1.40
CA GLN A 139 -9.03 10.82 -1.75
C GLN A 139 -7.56 10.47 -1.88
N PHE A 140 -6.99 10.78 -3.03
CA PHE A 140 -5.58 10.52 -3.36
C PHE A 140 -4.76 11.79 -3.24
N SER A 141 -3.55 11.69 -2.68
CA SER A 141 -2.58 12.79 -2.63
C SER A 141 -1.15 12.25 -2.59
N GLU A 142 -0.25 12.91 -3.33
CA GLU A 142 1.19 12.67 -3.23
C GLU A 142 1.83 13.39 -2.02
N ASP A 143 1.07 14.24 -1.32
CA ASP A 143 1.53 14.92 -0.11
C ASP A 143 0.94 14.23 1.12
N ASP A 144 1.76 13.49 1.85
CA ASP A 144 1.37 12.78 3.08
C ASP A 144 0.78 13.70 4.15
N ASN A 145 1.16 14.98 4.18
CA ASN A 145 0.55 15.94 5.12
C ASN A 145 -0.92 16.19 4.82
N VAL A 146 -1.33 16.13 3.55
CA VAL A 146 -2.74 16.22 3.14
C VAL A 146 -3.50 14.99 3.61
N LEU A 147 -2.89 13.79 3.47
CA LEU A 147 -3.49 12.55 3.95
C LEU A 147 -3.65 12.55 5.48
N VAL A 148 -2.61 12.98 6.22
CA VAL A 148 -2.66 13.14 7.68
C VAL A 148 -3.81 14.06 8.10
N GLN A 149 -3.92 15.25 7.50
CA GLN A 149 -4.99 16.20 7.80
C GLN A 149 -6.38 15.62 7.47
N GLY A 150 -6.48 14.89 6.38
CA GLY A 150 -7.72 14.22 5.99
C GLY A 150 -8.17 13.21 7.04
N VAL A 151 -7.28 12.34 7.50
CA VAL A 151 -7.60 11.34 8.54
C VAL A 151 -7.92 12.00 9.88
N GLN A 152 -7.21 13.06 10.26
CA GLN A 152 -7.50 13.82 11.49
C GLN A 152 -8.88 14.48 11.48
N GLY A 153 -9.41 14.78 10.30
CA GLY A 153 -10.63 15.57 10.13
C GLY A 153 -11.93 14.85 10.47
N SER A 154 -11.92 13.52 10.67
CA SER A 154 -13.15 12.75 10.90
C SER A 154 -12.89 11.45 11.66
N PRO A 155 -13.75 11.07 12.63
CA PRO A 155 -13.68 9.76 13.29
C PRO A 155 -13.99 8.59 12.32
N TYR A 156 -14.55 8.87 11.15
CA TYR A 156 -14.87 7.87 10.11
C TYR A 156 -13.84 7.82 8.99
N ALA A 157 -12.72 8.53 9.15
CA ALA A 157 -11.61 8.52 8.22
C ALA A 157 -10.61 7.40 8.53
N ILE A 158 -10.07 6.83 7.46
CA ILE A 158 -8.96 5.87 7.48
C ILE A 158 -7.99 6.24 6.36
N GLY A 159 -6.71 6.06 6.58
CA GLY A 159 -5.69 6.27 5.56
C GLY A 159 -4.45 5.45 5.82
N TYR A 160 -3.51 5.52 4.90
CA TYR A 160 -2.20 4.94 5.08
C TYR A 160 -1.13 5.82 4.44
N PHE A 161 0.04 5.84 5.03
CA PHE A 161 1.20 6.63 4.60
C PHE A 161 2.47 6.15 5.31
N GLY A 162 3.61 6.72 4.97
CA GLY A 162 4.89 6.38 5.59
C GLY A 162 4.86 6.52 7.11
N TYR A 163 5.42 5.52 7.82
CA TYR A 163 5.38 5.43 9.28
C TYR A 163 5.96 6.67 9.99
N ALA A 164 6.92 7.37 9.36
CA ALA A 164 7.49 8.60 9.91
C ALA A 164 6.43 9.69 10.14
N TYR A 165 5.50 9.85 9.21
CA TYR A 165 4.39 10.82 9.33
C TYR A 165 3.41 10.44 10.45
N TYR A 166 3.16 9.14 10.63
CA TYR A 166 2.39 8.69 11.79
C TYR A 166 3.08 9.04 13.11
N GLN A 167 4.40 8.78 13.23
CA GLN A 167 5.15 9.09 14.45
C GLN A 167 5.07 10.58 14.83
N GLU A 168 5.18 11.47 13.84
CA GLU A 168 5.08 12.92 14.06
C GLU A 168 3.67 13.36 14.48
N ASN A 169 2.64 12.58 14.15
CA ASN A 169 1.23 12.88 14.39
C ASN A 169 0.53 11.92 15.36
N ALA A 170 1.28 11.11 16.12
CA ALA A 170 0.75 10.06 17.00
C ALA A 170 -0.16 10.58 18.13
N SER A 171 -0.18 11.89 18.41
CA SER A 171 -1.11 12.49 19.37
C SER A 171 -2.54 12.63 18.86
N SER A 172 -2.74 12.61 17.54
CA SER A 172 -4.03 12.82 16.85
C SER A 172 -4.45 11.66 15.96
N LEU A 173 -3.60 10.65 15.81
CA LEU A 173 -3.84 9.44 15.03
C LEU A 173 -3.64 8.19 15.88
N LYS A 174 -4.28 7.09 15.47
CA LYS A 174 -4.06 5.72 15.96
C LYS A 174 -3.69 4.82 14.79
N ALA A 175 -2.70 3.94 14.96
CA ALA A 175 -2.29 2.91 14.02
C ALA A 175 -2.70 1.53 14.53
#